data_9febbbe63ca07d42f240da6465794c28
#
_entry.id   9febbbe63ca07d42f240da6465794c28
#
_cell.length_a   1.000
_cell.length_b   1.000
_cell.length_c   1.000
_cell.angle_alpha   90.00
_cell.angle_beta   90.00
_cell.angle_gamma   90.00
#
_symmetry.space_group_name_H-M   'P 1'
#
loop_
_entity.id
_entity.type
_entity.pdbx_description
1 polymer ?
#
loop_
_entity_poly.entity_id
_entity_poly.type
_entity_poly.pdbx_seq_one_letter_code
_entity_poly.pdbx_strand_id
1 'polypeptide(L)'
;NEELSEYINKTKQFSLPLTICTIDQLFDFVFRAPGFELKVATLSYSKVVIDEIQMYSADLLAYLIYGLKYITDFGGKFAIMTATLPGIVTYLLEKEGVKFVTTEPFTNDKKRHSLKVVEESINAEFIKGKYRNNKILVICNTVKKAKEIYENLNIPKEELNLIHSRFIKRDRTNKEKEITEFANPKRFREDVKNKREKEGFQENGVWIGTQVLEASLDLDFDILITELSDLNGLFQRMGRCFRNREKVDEGYNCFVFTKECSGITGAKAIIDKEIHEKSKSVLLKVDGIISEVQ
;
A
#
# COMPACT_ATOMS: atom_id res chain seq x y z
N ASN A 1 -9.46 -27.10 27.53
CA ASN A 1 -10.32 -26.25 26.68
C ASN A 1 -10.84 -25.00 27.41
N GLU A 2 -10.84 -24.97 28.75
CA GLU A 2 -11.17 -23.76 29.53
C GLU A 2 -10.11 -22.67 29.38
N GLU A 3 -8.83 -23.02 29.42
CA GLU A 3 -7.72 -22.08 29.22
C GLU A 3 -7.78 -21.39 27.85
N LEU A 4 -8.13 -22.11 26.78
CA LEU A 4 -8.28 -21.54 25.44
C LEU A 4 -9.47 -20.58 25.38
N SER A 5 -10.57 -20.93 26.04
CA SER A 5 -11.77 -20.07 26.10
C SER A 5 -11.49 -18.78 26.88
N GLU A 6 -10.75 -18.89 27.98
CA GLU A 6 -10.32 -17.73 28.78
C GLU A 6 -9.36 -16.83 27.98
N TYR A 7 -8.39 -17.43 27.28
CA TYR A 7 -7.46 -16.69 26.42
C TYR A 7 -8.21 -15.94 25.29
N ILE A 8 -9.16 -16.60 24.62
CA ILE A 8 -9.99 -15.97 23.59
C ILE A 8 -10.80 -14.80 24.16
N ASN A 9 -11.37 -14.95 25.35
CA ASN A 9 -12.11 -13.88 25.99
C ASN A 9 -11.23 -12.68 26.37
N LYS A 10 -10.05 -12.93 26.93
CA LYS A 10 -9.05 -11.90 27.24
C LYS A 10 -8.59 -11.17 25.96
N THR A 11 -8.41 -11.88 24.87
CA THR A 11 -8.07 -11.30 23.57
C THR A 11 -9.19 -10.38 23.05
N LYS A 12 -10.44 -10.81 23.13
CA LYS A 12 -11.59 -10.01 22.70
C LYS A 12 -11.76 -8.72 23.51
N GLN A 13 -11.36 -8.74 24.77
CA GLN A 13 -11.44 -7.59 25.71
C GLN A 13 -10.18 -6.72 25.70
N PHE A 14 -9.18 -7.02 24.85
CA PHE A 14 -7.85 -6.37 24.81
C PHE A 14 -7.10 -6.40 26.15
N SER A 15 -7.40 -7.34 27.04
CA SER A 15 -6.82 -7.44 28.37
C SER A 15 -5.45 -8.14 28.41
N LEU A 16 -4.88 -8.49 27.26
CA LEU A 16 -3.52 -8.99 27.13
C LEU A 16 -2.51 -7.84 27.08
N PRO A 17 -1.27 -8.04 27.57
CA PRO A 17 -0.24 -7.00 27.56
C PRO A 17 0.10 -6.44 26.18
N LEU A 18 -0.02 -7.26 25.15
CA LEU A 18 0.13 -6.88 23.73
C LEU A 18 -0.98 -7.53 22.91
N THR A 19 -1.71 -6.71 22.17
CA THR A 19 -2.74 -7.17 21.25
C THR A 19 -2.48 -6.57 19.87
N ILE A 20 -2.49 -7.41 18.83
CA ILE A 20 -2.45 -7.01 17.42
C ILE A 20 -3.83 -7.35 16.83
N CYS A 21 -4.50 -6.36 16.29
CA CYS A 21 -5.86 -6.52 15.76
C CYS A 21 -6.09 -5.63 14.53
N THR A 22 -7.19 -5.85 13.85
CA THR A 22 -7.67 -4.93 12.80
C THR A 22 -8.35 -3.73 13.44
N ILE A 23 -8.48 -2.65 12.68
CA ILE A 23 -9.12 -1.42 13.15
C ILE A 23 -10.60 -1.65 13.52
N ASP A 24 -11.31 -2.50 12.78
CA ASP A 24 -12.70 -2.84 13.07
C ASP A 24 -12.83 -3.52 14.44
N GLN A 25 -11.89 -4.38 14.80
CA GLN A 25 -11.85 -5.04 16.10
C GLN A 25 -11.51 -4.07 17.24
N LEU A 26 -10.64 -3.09 16.95
CA LEU A 26 -10.26 -2.08 17.94
C LEU A 26 -11.41 -1.12 18.22
N PHE A 27 -12.04 -0.59 17.19
CA PHE A 27 -13.00 0.52 17.30
C PHE A 27 -14.49 0.08 17.35
N ASP A 28 -14.80 -1.21 17.45
CA ASP A 28 -16.18 -1.70 17.59
C ASP A 28 -16.90 -1.13 18.82
N PHE A 29 -16.17 -0.72 19.86
CA PHE A 29 -16.71 -0.07 21.05
C PHE A 29 -17.40 1.27 20.74
N VAL A 30 -17.05 1.93 19.66
CA VAL A 30 -17.70 3.19 19.23
C VAL A 30 -19.20 2.97 18.96
N PHE A 31 -19.56 1.78 18.51
CA PHE A 31 -20.96 1.37 18.28
C PHE A 31 -21.68 0.92 19.54
N ARG A 32 -21.01 0.95 20.70
CA ARG A 32 -21.56 0.58 22.01
C ARG A 32 -22.24 -0.80 22.04
N ALA A 33 -21.64 -1.77 21.36
CA ALA A 33 -22.06 -3.17 21.44
C ALA A 33 -21.95 -3.68 22.89
N PRO A 34 -22.81 -4.63 23.34
CA PRO A 34 -22.75 -5.16 24.71
C PRO A 34 -21.34 -5.62 25.11
N GLY A 35 -20.83 -5.15 26.26
CA GLY A 35 -19.50 -5.44 26.75
C GLY A 35 -18.41 -4.46 26.27
N PHE A 36 -18.78 -3.39 25.57
CA PHE A 36 -17.84 -2.35 25.11
C PHE A 36 -17.13 -1.66 26.27
N GLU A 37 -17.74 -1.59 27.44
CA GLU A 37 -17.22 -0.94 28.64
C GLU A 37 -15.88 -1.55 29.07
N LEU A 38 -15.73 -2.87 28.96
CA LEU A 38 -14.49 -3.57 29.28
C LEU A 38 -13.35 -3.18 28.34
N LYS A 39 -13.65 -3.01 27.05
CA LYS A 39 -12.66 -2.51 26.07
C LYS A 39 -12.27 -1.08 26.41
N VAL A 40 -13.22 -0.19 26.66
CA VAL A 40 -12.95 1.19 27.01
C VAL A 40 -12.13 1.27 28.30
N ALA A 41 -12.44 0.46 29.30
CA ALA A 41 -11.66 0.37 30.53
C ALA A 41 -10.20 -0.03 30.26
N THR A 42 -9.97 -1.01 29.39
CA THR A 42 -8.60 -1.40 28.98
C THR A 42 -7.92 -0.29 28.18
N LEU A 43 -8.63 0.31 27.24
CA LEU A 43 -8.08 1.36 26.37
C LEU A 43 -7.75 2.65 27.14
N SER A 44 -8.40 2.89 28.29
CA SER A 44 -8.15 4.07 29.13
C SER A 44 -6.71 4.17 29.70
N TYR A 45 -6.00 3.05 29.81
CA TYR A 45 -4.59 3.00 30.23
C TYR A 45 -3.66 2.44 29.16
N SER A 46 -4.18 2.12 27.98
CA SER A 46 -3.41 1.54 26.89
C SER A 46 -2.67 2.58 26.07
N LYS A 47 -1.66 2.10 25.34
CA LYS A 47 -1.00 2.82 24.25
C LYS A 47 -1.42 2.17 22.93
N VAL A 48 -2.22 2.86 22.14
CA VAL A 48 -2.72 2.38 20.85
C VAL A 48 -1.83 2.89 19.74
N VAL A 49 -1.33 1.99 18.89
CA VAL A 49 -0.57 2.35 17.70
C VAL A 49 -1.40 1.99 16.47
N ILE A 50 -1.64 2.98 15.61
CA ILE A 50 -2.38 2.81 14.35
C ILE A 50 -1.38 2.93 13.21
N ASP A 51 -1.30 1.89 12.39
CA ASP A 51 -0.45 1.86 11.23
C ASP A 51 -1.27 2.14 9.97
N GLU A 52 -0.66 2.89 9.02
CA GLU A 52 -1.22 3.19 7.69
C GLU A 52 -2.65 3.77 7.71
N ILE A 53 -2.88 4.81 8.54
CA ILE A 53 -4.20 5.44 8.73
C ILE A 53 -4.84 5.91 7.42
N GLN A 54 -4.05 6.30 6.43
CA GLN A 54 -4.51 6.78 5.13
C GLN A 54 -5.19 5.70 4.27
N MET A 55 -5.07 4.42 4.66
CA MET A 55 -5.72 3.31 3.95
C MET A 55 -7.22 3.22 4.19
N TYR A 56 -7.75 3.96 5.16
CA TYR A 56 -9.15 3.87 5.54
C TYR A 56 -10.02 4.86 4.75
N SER A 57 -11.24 4.42 4.42
CA SER A 57 -12.23 5.28 3.78
C SER A 57 -12.62 6.46 4.68
N ALA A 58 -13.16 7.53 4.11
CA ALA A 58 -13.56 8.72 4.84
C ALA A 58 -14.54 8.40 5.99
N ASP A 59 -15.47 7.48 5.76
CA ASP A 59 -16.45 7.06 6.79
C ASP A 59 -15.77 6.33 7.96
N LEU A 60 -14.86 5.37 7.66
CA LEU A 60 -14.09 4.67 8.69
C LEU A 60 -13.16 5.62 9.43
N LEU A 61 -12.58 6.59 8.72
CA LEU A 61 -11.74 7.60 9.34
C LEU A 61 -12.50 8.44 10.37
N ALA A 62 -13.75 8.83 10.08
CA ALA A 62 -14.58 9.55 11.05
C ALA A 62 -14.81 8.75 12.33
N TYR A 63 -15.15 7.45 12.23
CA TYR A 63 -15.28 6.56 13.40
C TYR A 63 -13.97 6.40 14.16
N LEU A 64 -12.86 6.28 13.45
CA LEU A 64 -11.53 6.16 14.04
C LEU A 64 -11.18 7.40 14.86
N ILE A 65 -11.36 8.59 14.31
CA ILE A 65 -11.12 9.86 15.01
C ILE A 65 -11.99 9.97 16.26
N TYR A 66 -13.28 9.60 16.16
CA TYR A 66 -14.18 9.59 17.29
C TYR A 66 -13.73 8.59 18.38
N GLY A 67 -13.29 7.42 17.98
CA GLY A 67 -12.73 6.41 18.89
C GLY A 67 -11.45 6.88 19.56
N LEU A 68 -10.55 7.56 18.85
CA LEU A 68 -9.34 8.15 19.42
C LEU A 68 -9.67 9.23 20.46
N LYS A 69 -10.69 10.05 20.18
CA LYS A 69 -11.20 10.99 21.17
C LYS A 69 -11.64 10.29 22.45
N TYR A 70 -12.44 9.22 22.34
CA TYR A 70 -12.86 8.42 23.51
C TYR A 70 -11.65 7.89 24.29
N ILE A 71 -10.68 7.28 23.60
CA ILE A 71 -9.50 6.73 24.24
C ILE A 71 -8.76 7.81 25.02
N THR A 72 -8.55 8.99 24.42
CA THR A 72 -7.82 10.08 25.08
C THR A 72 -8.61 10.74 26.19
N ASP A 73 -9.91 10.92 26.06
CA ASP A 73 -10.78 11.47 27.10
C ASP A 73 -10.77 10.59 28.37
N PHE A 74 -10.59 9.28 28.23
CA PHE A 74 -10.45 8.33 29.33
C PHE A 74 -9.00 8.10 29.82
N GLY A 75 -8.01 8.79 29.26
CA GLY A 75 -6.62 8.77 29.72
C GLY A 75 -5.68 7.87 28.93
N GLY A 76 -6.18 7.10 27.96
CA GLY A 76 -5.36 6.32 27.03
C GLY A 76 -4.52 7.22 26.11
N LYS A 77 -3.55 6.62 25.46
CA LYS A 77 -2.65 7.32 24.53
C LYS A 77 -2.66 6.65 23.17
N PHE A 78 -2.41 7.44 22.12
CA PHE A 78 -2.28 6.89 20.77
C PHE A 78 -1.04 7.43 20.05
N ALA A 79 -0.61 6.68 19.05
CA ALA A 79 0.35 7.09 18.05
C ALA A 79 -0.15 6.65 16.66
N ILE A 80 0.05 7.49 15.66
CA ILE A 80 -0.23 7.19 14.26
C ILE A 80 1.12 7.06 13.55
N MET A 81 1.33 5.92 12.89
CA MET A 81 2.49 5.65 12.07
C MET A 81 2.05 5.61 10.60
N THR A 82 2.64 6.42 9.77
CA THR A 82 2.31 6.47 8.34
C THR A 82 3.42 7.14 7.55
N ALA A 83 3.64 6.71 6.32
CA ALA A 83 4.55 7.39 5.40
C ALA A 83 3.94 8.71 4.87
N THR A 84 2.62 8.81 4.81
CA THR A 84 1.89 9.99 4.32
C THR A 84 0.72 10.28 5.25
N LEU A 85 0.82 11.33 6.06
CA LEU A 85 -0.27 11.75 6.95
C LEU A 85 -1.20 12.70 6.18
N PRO A 86 -2.43 12.27 5.81
CA PRO A 86 -3.35 13.17 5.12
C PRO A 86 -3.77 14.34 6.01
N GLY A 87 -3.79 15.55 5.47
CA GLY A 87 -4.23 16.75 6.21
C GLY A 87 -5.65 16.67 6.76
N ILE A 88 -6.50 15.83 6.18
CA ILE A 88 -7.85 15.57 6.71
C ILE A 88 -7.81 14.89 8.09
N VAL A 89 -6.81 14.05 8.37
CA VAL A 89 -6.66 13.36 9.67
C VAL A 89 -6.36 14.38 10.75
N THR A 90 -5.38 15.24 10.54
CA THR A 90 -5.01 16.30 11.50
C THR A 90 -6.16 17.28 11.71
N TYR A 91 -6.81 17.71 10.63
CA TYR A 91 -7.98 18.57 10.68
C TYR A 91 -9.12 17.96 11.53
N LEU A 92 -9.43 16.68 11.33
CA LEU A 92 -10.50 16.02 12.09
C LEU A 92 -10.13 15.83 13.56
N LEU A 93 -8.87 15.48 13.87
CA LEU A 93 -8.39 15.40 15.26
C LEU A 93 -8.52 16.75 15.97
N GLU A 94 -8.10 17.85 15.33
CA GLU A 94 -8.24 19.20 15.86
C GLU A 94 -9.70 19.61 16.06
N LYS A 95 -10.55 19.35 15.07
CA LYS A 95 -11.98 19.63 15.13
C LYS A 95 -12.68 18.94 16.29
N GLU A 96 -12.31 17.68 16.58
CA GLU A 96 -12.82 16.91 17.70
C GLU A 96 -12.14 17.25 19.04
N GLY A 97 -11.17 18.17 19.04
CA GLY A 97 -10.46 18.61 20.25
C GLY A 97 -9.46 17.58 20.81
N VAL A 98 -9.04 16.63 19.97
CA VAL A 98 -8.03 15.63 20.37
C VAL A 98 -6.66 16.30 20.36
N LYS A 99 -5.97 16.27 21.51
CA LYS A 99 -4.60 16.81 21.62
C LYS A 99 -3.59 15.81 21.07
N PHE A 100 -2.76 16.24 20.14
CA PHE A 100 -1.68 15.44 19.57
C PHE A 100 -0.46 16.33 19.27
N VAL A 101 0.68 15.67 19.05
CA VAL A 101 1.92 16.32 18.63
C VAL A 101 2.38 15.63 17.36
N THR A 102 2.71 16.40 16.33
CA THR A 102 3.36 15.90 15.14
C THR A 102 4.87 15.91 15.33
N THR A 103 5.53 14.85 14.92
CA THR A 103 7.00 14.80 14.85
C THR A 103 7.46 15.30 13.48
N GLU A 104 8.71 15.75 13.41
CA GLU A 104 9.35 16.01 12.13
C GLU A 104 9.35 14.74 11.28
N PRO A 105 9.06 14.83 9.98
CA PRO A 105 9.06 13.66 9.11
C PRO A 105 10.47 13.07 8.97
N PHE A 106 10.56 11.75 9.04
CA PHE A 106 11.79 11.04 8.71
C PHE A 106 11.92 10.97 7.20
N THR A 107 12.64 11.89 6.62
CA THR A 107 12.97 11.92 5.18
C THR A 107 14.40 11.43 4.95
N ASN A 108 14.64 10.89 3.76
CA ASN A 108 15.98 10.57 3.34
C ASN A 108 16.24 11.22 1.96
N ASP A 109 17.49 11.67 1.72
CA ASP A 109 17.86 12.40 0.51
C ASP A 109 18.06 11.48 -0.71
N LYS A 110 17.78 10.19 -0.57
CA LYS A 110 17.96 9.23 -1.67
C LYS A 110 17.01 9.51 -2.81
N LYS A 111 17.57 9.73 -3.97
CA LYS A 111 16.82 9.85 -5.24
C LYS A 111 16.50 8.44 -5.74
N ARG A 112 15.27 7.99 -5.53
CA ARG A 112 14.85 6.63 -5.87
C ARG A 112 13.99 6.57 -7.12
N HIS A 113 13.18 7.58 -7.34
CA HIS A 113 12.14 7.58 -8.36
C HIS A 113 12.37 8.72 -9.35
N SER A 114 12.28 8.38 -10.63
CA SER A 114 12.17 9.34 -11.73
C SER A 114 10.87 9.06 -12.45
N LEU A 115 9.93 10.01 -12.34
CA LEU A 115 8.55 9.86 -12.77
C LEU A 115 8.36 10.40 -14.19
N LYS A 116 7.61 9.66 -15.00
CA LYS A 116 7.05 10.11 -16.27
C LYS A 116 5.54 9.96 -16.27
N VAL A 117 4.85 11.06 -16.40
CA VAL A 117 3.41 11.06 -16.64
C VAL A 117 3.16 10.78 -18.12
N VAL A 118 2.28 9.82 -18.39
CA VAL A 118 1.91 9.41 -19.74
C VAL A 118 0.41 9.67 -19.94
N GLU A 119 0.08 10.63 -20.77
CA GLU A 119 -1.31 11.00 -21.04
C GLU A 119 -1.95 10.09 -22.10
N GLU A 120 -1.81 8.79 -21.89
CA GLU A 120 -2.36 7.72 -22.69
C GLU A 120 -3.00 6.65 -21.81
N SER A 121 -3.69 5.69 -22.42
CA SER A 121 -4.11 4.45 -21.77
C SER A 121 -2.96 3.48 -21.65
N ILE A 122 -2.85 2.81 -20.51
CA ILE A 122 -1.86 1.74 -20.30
C ILE A 122 -2.11 0.59 -21.31
N ASN A 123 -1.05 0.12 -21.97
CA ASN A 123 -1.13 -0.90 -22.99
C ASN A 123 0.08 -1.85 -22.97
N ALA A 124 -0.10 -3.03 -23.56
CA ALA A 124 0.91 -4.10 -23.60
C ALA A 124 2.15 -3.73 -24.43
N GLU A 125 1.97 -2.93 -25.49
CA GLU A 125 3.08 -2.54 -26.38
C GLU A 125 4.09 -1.65 -25.67
N PHE A 126 3.61 -0.67 -24.88
CA PHE A 126 4.47 0.17 -24.08
C PHE A 126 5.27 -0.67 -23.06
N ILE A 127 4.61 -1.63 -22.39
CA ILE A 127 5.25 -2.50 -21.40
C ILE A 127 6.35 -3.33 -22.07
N LYS A 128 6.04 -3.95 -23.22
CA LYS A 128 7.00 -4.71 -24.01
C LYS A 128 8.20 -3.85 -24.43
N GLY A 129 7.98 -2.60 -24.81
CA GLY A 129 9.03 -1.65 -25.18
C GLY A 129 9.96 -1.28 -24.02
N LYS A 130 9.53 -1.47 -22.76
CA LYS A 130 10.35 -1.24 -21.55
C LYS A 130 11.00 -2.51 -21.02
N TYR A 131 10.54 -3.67 -21.46
CA TYR A 131 11.09 -4.95 -21.00
C TYR A 131 12.42 -5.26 -21.72
N ARG A 132 13.52 -5.24 -20.95
CA ARG A 132 14.89 -5.52 -21.43
C ARG A 132 15.69 -6.20 -20.33
N ASN A 133 15.39 -7.47 -20.04
CA ASN A 133 16.07 -8.21 -18.97
C ASN A 133 16.06 -7.50 -17.61
N ASN A 134 14.92 -6.93 -17.26
CA ASN A 134 14.66 -6.20 -16.04
C ASN A 134 13.39 -6.71 -15.33
N LYS A 135 13.20 -6.26 -14.09
CA LYS A 135 12.00 -6.58 -13.30
C LYS A 135 10.98 -5.45 -13.43
N ILE A 136 9.88 -5.71 -14.11
CA ILE A 136 8.80 -4.74 -14.31
C ILE A 136 7.61 -5.08 -13.42
N LEU A 137 7.14 -4.10 -12.68
CA LEU A 137 5.87 -4.14 -11.96
C LEU A 137 4.82 -3.34 -12.73
N VAL A 138 3.71 -3.99 -13.07
CA VAL A 138 2.57 -3.33 -13.70
C VAL A 138 1.40 -3.37 -12.74
N ILE A 139 0.83 -2.20 -12.40
CA ILE A 139 -0.33 -2.11 -11.51
C ILE A 139 -1.50 -1.47 -12.23
N CYS A 140 -2.58 -2.23 -12.39
CA CYS A 140 -3.85 -1.76 -12.94
C CYS A 140 -4.87 -1.54 -11.82
N ASN A 141 -5.78 -0.59 -12.01
CA ASN A 141 -6.80 -0.30 -11.02
C ASN A 141 -7.88 -1.38 -10.95
N THR A 142 -8.06 -2.18 -12.01
CA THR A 142 -9.07 -3.25 -12.03
C THR A 142 -8.49 -4.59 -12.47
N VAL A 143 -9.09 -5.67 -11.96
CA VAL A 143 -8.73 -7.04 -12.36
C VAL A 143 -8.97 -7.26 -13.87
N LYS A 144 -10.01 -6.63 -14.45
CA LYS A 144 -10.31 -6.73 -15.88
C LYS A 144 -9.14 -6.17 -16.70
N LYS A 145 -8.66 -4.97 -16.35
CA LYS A 145 -7.54 -4.33 -17.06
C LYS A 145 -6.23 -5.11 -16.90
N ALA A 146 -5.96 -5.59 -15.69
CA ALA A 146 -4.77 -6.42 -15.43
C ALA A 146 -4.76 -7.70 -16.28
N LYS A 147 -5.92 -8.37 -16.42
CA LYS A 147 -6.06 -9.56 -17.27
C LYS A 147 -5.91 -9.21 -18.74
N GLU A 148 -6.53 -8.13 -19.22
CA GLU A 148 -6.39 -7.65 -20.61
C GLU A 148 -4.91 -7.42 -20.97
N ILE A 149 -4.16 -6.74 -20.11
CA ILE A 149 -2.71 -6.52 -20.32
C ILE A 149 -1.96 -7.85 -20.34
N TYR A 150 -2.25 -8.74 -19.36
CA TYR A 150 -1.62 -10.06 -19.28
C TYR A 150 -1.84 -10.91 -20.54
N GLU A 151 -3.04 -10.92 -21.08
CA GLU A 151 -3.42 -11.69 -22.27
C GLU A 151 -2.78 -11.13 -23.55
N ASN A 152 -2.58 -9.80 -23.63
CA ASN A 152 -2.04 -9.12 -24.80
C ASN A 152 -0.53 -8.91 -24.77
N LEU A 153 0.12 -9.15 -23.63
CA LEU A 153 1.57 -8.94 -23.50
C LEU A 153 2.33 -10.14 -24.08
N ASN A 154 2.94 -9.93 -25.24
CA ASN A 154 3.68 -10.96 -25.95
C ASN A 154 5.16 -11.00 -25.51
N ILE A 155 5.42 -11.68 -24.39
CA ILE A 155 6.74 -12.06 -23.84
C ILE A 155 6.71 -13.55 -23.45
N PRO A 156 7.85 -14.21 -23.14
CA PRO A 156 7.86 -15.59 -22.67
C PRO A 156 6.93 -15.80 -21.48
N LYS A 157 6.15 -16.88 -21.49
CA LYS A 157 5.14 -17.13 -20.44
C LYS A 157 5.73 -17.38 -19.07
N GLU A 158 6.93 -17.92 -19.01
CA GLU A 158 7.72 -18.13 -17.80
C GLU A 158 8.15 -16.81 -17.14
N GLU A 159 8.21 -15.73 -17.91
CA GLU A 159 8.60 -14.39 -17.45
C GLU A 159 7.39 -13.49 -17.15
N LEU A 160 6.17 -13.98 -17.41
CA LEU A 160 4.93 -13.24 -17.30
C LEU A 160 4.05 -13.77 -16.16
N ASN A 161 3.79 -12.93 -15.19
CA ASN A 161 3.03 -13.29 -14.00
C ASN A 161 1.86 -12.37 -13.76
N LEU A 162 0.77 -12.93 -13.18
CA LEU A 162 -0.45 -12.19 -12.83
C LEU A 162 -0.85 -12.48 -11.37
N ILE A 163 -1.20 -11.43 -10.62
CA ILE A 163 -1.73 -11.54 -9.27
C ILE A 163 -2.87 -10.53 -9.02
N HIS A 164 -3.98 -10.98 -8.46
CA HIS A 164 -5.12 -10.14 -8.10
C HIS A 164 -6.00 -10.76 -7.00
N SER A 165 -6.94 -10.02 -6.46
CA SER A 165 -7.79 -10.43 -5.33
C SER A 165 -8.74 -11.61 -5.62
N ARG A 166 -8.99 -11.95 -6.90
CA ARG A 166 -9.90 -13.04 -7.29
C ARG A 166 -9.25 -14.42 -7.33
N PHE A 167 -7.95 -14.54 -7.07
CA PHE A 167 -7.33 -15.84 -6.84
C PHE A 167 -7.85 -16.45 -5.53
N ILE A 168 -8.04 -17.77 -5.49
CA ILE A 168 -8.34 -18.46 -4.25
C ILE A 168 -7.16 -18.32 -3.27
N LYS A 169 -7.44 -18.36 -1.98
CA LYS A 169 -6.47 -18.07 -0.91
C LYS A 169 -5.14 -18.82 -1.08
N ARG A 170 -5.20 -20.12 -1.39
CA ARG A 170 -4.00 -20.94 -1.59
C ARG A 170 -3.13 -20.45 -2.73
N ASP A 171 -3.72 -20.20 -3.91
CA ASP A 171 -2.98 -19.78 -5.09
C ASP A 171 -2.44 -18.36 -4.94
N ARG A 172 -3.21 -17.50 -4.28
CA ARG A 172 -2.77 -16.15 -3.93
C ARG A 172 -1.56 -16.19 -3.00
N THR A 173 -1.59 -17.01 -1.93
CA THR A 173 -0.46 -17.16 -1.01
C THR A 173 0.80 -17.67 -1.72
N ASN A 174 0.65 -18.62 -2.66
CA ASN A 174 1.79 -19.09 -3.46
C ASN A 174 2.36 -17.96 -4.33
N LYS A 175 1.52 -17.21 -5.03
CA LYS A 175 1.96 -16.06 -5.85
C LYS A 175 2.58 -14.93 -5.03
N GLU A 176 2.09 -14.68 -3.82
CA GLU A 176 2.70 -13.73 -2.89
C GLU A 176 4.11 -14.18 -2.46
N LYS A 177 4.34 -15.46 -2.28
CA LYS A 177 5.69 -16.01 -2.03
C LYS A 177 6.58 -15.88 -3.27
N GLU A 178 6.08 -16.28 -4.43
CA GLU A 178 6.82 -16.22 -5.71
C GLU A 178 7.28 -14.77 -6.00
N ILE A 179 6.38 -13.78 -5.91
CA ILE A 179 6.73 -12.39 -6.16
C ILE A 179 7.70 -11.82 -5.12
N THR A 180 7.57 -12.23 -3.85
CA THR A 180 8.46 -11.79 -2.77
C THR A 180 9.87 -12.34 -2.97
N GLU A 181 10.00 -13.56 -3.42
CA GLU A 181 11.30 -14.16 -3.79
C GLU A 181 11.86 -13.50 -5.05
N PHE A 182 11.04 -13.32 -6.08
CA PHE A 182 11.44 -12.69 -7.34
C PHE A 182 11.95 -11.27 -7.15
N ALA A 183 11.20 -10.42 -6.44
CA ALA A 183 11.49 -9.02 -6.21
C ALA A 183 12.06 -8.74 -4.81
N ASN A 184 12.86 -9.65 -4.26
CA ASN A 184 13.43 -9.53 -2.92
C ASN A 184 14.33 -8.27 -2.82
N PRO A 185 14.06 -7.32 -1.93
CA PRO A 185 14.88 -6.11 -1.75
C PRO A 185 16.31 -6.39 -1.30
N LYS A 186 16.54 -7.56 -0.72
CA LYS A 186 17.88 -8.00 -0.25
C LYS A 186 18.67 -8.72 -1.33
N ARG A 187 18.14 -8.88 -2.56
CA ARG A 187 18.79 -9.64 -3.65
C ARG A 187 20.19 -9.12 -4.04
N PHE A 188 20.50 -7.86 -3.74
CA PHE A 188 21.81 -7.26 -4.00
C PHE A 188 22.83 -7.52 -2.89
N ARG A 189 22.44 -8.07 -1.76
CA ARG A 189 23.39 -8.49 -0.73
C ARG A 189 24.17 -9.70 -1.23
N GLU A 190 25.46 -9.72 -1.02
CA GLU A 190 26.38 -10.72 -1.58
C GLU A 190 26.00 -12.17 -1.17
N ASP A 191 25.59 -12.36 0.09
CA ASP A 191 25.13 -13.64 0.61
C ASP A 191 23.84 -14.15 -0.12
N VAL A 192 22.90 -13.25 -0.36
CA VAL A 192 21.64 -13.54 -1.07
C VAL A 192 21.86 -13.73 -2.56
N LYS A 193 22.70 -12.88 -3.17
CA LYS A 193 23.05 -12.94 -4.59
C LYS A 193 23.67 -14.28 -4.95
N ASN A 194 24.71 -14.68 -4.21
CA ASN A 194 25.39 -15.96 -4.43
C ASN A 194 24.47 -17.18 -4.27
N LYS A 195 23.51 -17.13 -3.34
CA LYS A 195 22.49 -18.16 -3.17
C LYS A 195 21.56 -18.20 -4.38
N ARG A 196 21.06 -17.07 -4.84
CA ARG A 196 20.14 -16.95 -5.98
C ARG A 196 20.77 -17.45 -7.28
N GLU A 197 22.00 -17.10 -7.54
CA GLU A 197 22.77 -17.59 -8.70
C GLU A 197 22.92 -19.12 -8.69
N LYS A 198 23.23 -19.71 -7.53
CA LYS A 198 23.33 -21.18 -7.37
C LYS A 198 22.00 -21.91 -7.55
N GLU A 199 20.91 -21.32 -7.09
CA GLU A 199 19.57 -21.91 -7.15
C GLU A 199 18.85 -21.58 -8.47
N GLY A 200 19.45 -20.79 -9.37
CA GLY A 200 18.89 -20.47 -10.68
C GLY A 200 17.63 -19.62 -10.61
N PHE A 201 17.55 -18.69 -9.65
CA PHE A 201 16.42 -17.79 -9.55
C PHE A 201 16.28 -16.90 -10.78
N GLN A 202 15.05 -16.68 -11.22
CA GLN A 202 14.73 -15.79 -12.31
C GLN A 202 15.04 -14.33 -11.94
N GLU A 203 15.84 -13.64 -12.75
CA GLU A 203 16.29 -12.26 -12.50
C GLU A 203 15.60 -11.21 -13.39
N ASN A 204 14.75 -11.62 -14.32
CA ASN A 204 13.98 -10.75 -15.20
C ASN A 204 12.55 -11.24 -15.35
N GLY A 205 11.62 -10.33 -15.62
CA GLY A 205 10.22 -10.67 -15.83
C GLY A 205 9.25 -9.52 -15.53
N VAL A 206 8.00 -9.75 -15.88
CA VAL A 206 6.90 -8.80 -15.69
C VAL A 206 5.87 -9.39 -14.74
N TRP A 207 5.59 -8.68 -13.67
CA TRP A 207 4.49 -8.96 -12.76
C TRP A 207 3.37 -7.95 -12.96
N ILE A 208 2.19 -8.45 -13.27
CA ILE A 208 0.99 -7.63 -13.45
C ILE A 208 0.05 -7.88 -12.30
N GLY A 209 -0.51 -6.82 -11.73
CA GLY A 209 -1.47 -6.98 -10.64
C GLY A 209 -2.35 -5.76 -10.41
N THR A 210 -3.03 -5.78 -9.28
CA THR A 210 -3.92 -4.71 -8.82
C THR A 210 -3.48 -4.21 -7.44
N GLN A 211 -4.36 -3.50 -6.72
CA GLN A 211 -4.10 -2.96 -5.38
C GLN A 211 -3.53 -3.98 -4.36
N VAL A 212 -3.66 -5.26 -4.63
CA VAL A 212 -3.02 -6.33 -3.85
C VAL A 212 -1.50 -6.12 -3.68
N LEU A 213 -0.87 -5.44 -4.65
CA LEU A 213 0.57 -5.17 -4.65
C LEU A 213 0.95 -3.84 -3.96
N GLU A 214 -0.03 -3.03 -3.56
CA GLU A 214 0.21 -1.78 -2.83
C GLU A 214 0.58 -2.02 -1.37
N ALA A 215 -0.05 -3.01 -0.72
CA ALA A 215 0.06 -3.25 0.71
C ALA A 215 0.87 -4.51 1.04
N SER A 216 1.55 -4.48 2.18
CA SER A 216 2.08 -5.64 2.93
C SER A 216 3.18 -6.50 2.29
N LEU A 217 3.61 -6.24 1.05
CA LEU A 217 4.69 -7.00 0.43
C LEU A 217 5.97 -6.16 0.36
N ASP A 218 7.08 -6.75 0.77
CA ASP A 218 8.40 -6.13 0.69
C ASP A 218 9.03 -6.44 -0.68
N LEU A 219 8.76 -5.56 -1.67
CA LEU A 219 9.12 -5.74 -3.07
C LEU A 219 10.07 -4.64 -3.54
N ASP A 220 10.96 -4.99 -4.48
CA ASP A 220 11.88 -4.06 -5.12
C ASP A 220 12.02 -4.38 -6.62
N PHE A 221 11.27 -3.68 -7.44
CA PHE A 221 11.31 -3.76 -8.91
C PHE A 221 12.22 -2.69 -9.52
N ASP A 222 12.60 -2.86 -10.78
CA ASP A 222 13.43 -1.91 -11.51
C ASP A 222 12.58 -0.84 -12.21
N ILE A 223 11.40 -1.21 -12.69
CA ILE A 223 10.46 -0.30 -13.36
C ILE A 223 9.06 -0.52 -12.80
N LEU A 224 8.37 0.58 -12.51
CA LEU A 224 6.94 0.63 -12.23
C LEU A 224 6.19 1.22 -13.43
N ILE A 225 5.15 0.53 -13.88
CA ILE A 225 4.19 1.02 -14.88
C ILE A 225 2.80 0.91 -14.27
N THR A 226 2.09 2.02 -14.12
CA THR A 226 0.82 1.99 -13.39
C THR A 226 -0.23 2.90 -13.98
N GLU A 227 -1.52 2.53 -13.87
CA GLU A 227 -2.62 3.48 -13.99
C GLU A 227 -2.60 4.42 -12.77
N LEU A 228 -2.98 5.67 -12.95
CA LEU A 228 -3.24 6.57 -11.82
C LEU A 228 -4.51 6.13 -11.09
N SER A 229 -4.43 5.97 -9.78
CA SER A 229 -5.58 5.90 -8.88
C SER A 229 -5.80 7.26 -8.21
N ASP A 230 -5.10 7.47 -7.13
CA ASP A 230 -4.92 8.72 -6.39
C ASP A 230 -3.45 8.85 -5.98
N LEU A 231 -3.07 9.96 -5.36
CA LEU A 231 -1.66 10.18 -4.99
C LEU A 231 -1.20 9.22 -3.89
N ASN A 232 -2.04 8.87 -2.92
CA ASN A 232 -1.65 7.96 -1.85
C ASN A 232 -1.35 6.56 -2.41
N GLY A 233 -2.26 6.02 -3.23
CA GLY A 233 -2.05 4.76 -3.93
C GLY A 233 -0.81 4.79 -4.83
N LEU A 234 -0.57 5.90 -5.53
CA LEU A 234 0.61 6.07 -6.35
C LEU A 234 1.90 5.99 -5.53
N PHE A 235 1.99 6.69 -4.39
CA PHE A 235 3.19 6.66 -3.54
C PHE A 235 3.45 5.26 -2.98
N GLN A 236 2.40 4.52 -2.61
CA GLN A 236 2.55 3.12 -2.18
C GLN A 236 3.07 2.21 -3.29
N ARG A 237 2.59 2.39 -4.54
CA ARG A 237 3.08 1.69 -5.73
C ARG A 237 4.55 2.04 -6.01
N MET A 238 4.90 3.31 -5.96
CA MET A 238 6.30 3.76 -6.12
C MET A 238 7.23 3.17 -5.07
N GLY A 239 6.76 3.00 -3.83
CA GLY A 239 7.49 2.31 -2.77
C GLY A 239 7.82 0.83 -3.07
N ARG A 240 7.34 0.24 -4.17
CA ARG A 240 7.69 -1.11 -4.66
C ARG A 240 8.78 -1.10 -5.73
N CYS A 241 9.26 0.08 -6.10
CA CYS A 241 10.29 0.27 -7.12
C CYS A 241 11.47 1.01 -6.50
N PHE A 242 12.70 0.55 -6.72
CA PHE A 242 13.92 1.12 -6.14
C PHE A 242 13.83 1.33 -4.61
N ARG A 243 13.27 0.36 -3.91
CA ARG A 243 12.93 0.48 -2.49
C ARG A 243 14.11 0.83 -1.60
N ASN A 244 15.27 0.17 -1.83
CA ASN A 244 16.49 0.35 -1.05
C ASN A 244 17.68 0.82 -1.90
N ARG A 245 17.44 1.26 -3.11
CA ARG A 245 18.47 1.65 -4.09
C ARG A 245 18.37 3.13 -4.43
N GLU A 246 19.47 3.71 -4.82
CA GLU A 246 19.49 5.02 -5.46
C GLU A 246 19.45 4.87 -6.97
N LYS A 247 18.74 5.77 -7.62
CA LYS A 247 18.73 5.87 -9.07
C LYS A 247 19.89 6.75 -9.52
N VAL A 248 20.81 6.16 -10.25
CA VAL A 248 22.08 6.81 -10.66
C VAL A 248 22.01 7.29 -12.12
N ASP A 249 21.13 6.70 -12.94
CA ASP A 249 20.95 7.03 -14.34
C ASP A 249 19.87 8.13 -14.53
N GLU A 250 19.91 8.81 -15.68
CA GLU A 250 18.96 9.90 -16.01
C GLU A 250 17.60 9.40 -16.52
N GLY A 251 17.43 8.10 -16.72
CA GLY A 251 16.18 7.53 -17.25
C GLY A 251 15.00 7.54 -16.26
N TYR A 252 13.79 7.31 -16.73
CA TYR A 252 12.61 7.14 -15.89
C TYR A 252 12.48 5.69 -15.42
N ASN A 253 12.08 5.48 -14.17
CA ASN A 253 11.75 4.16 -13.62
C ASN A 253 10.30 4.05 -13.13
N CYS A 254 9.54 5.14 -13.13
CA CYS A 254 8.12 5.15 -12.79
C CYS A 254 7.31 5.79 -13.92
N PHE A 255 6.39 5.04 -14.52
CA PHE A 255 5.51 5.51 -15.61
C PHE A 255 4.07 5.48 -15.14
N VAL A 256 3.39 6.62 -15.12
CA VAL A 256 2.02 6.78 -14.62
C VAL A 256 1.10 7.18 -15.76
N PHE A 257 0.18 6.28 -16.11
CA PHE A 257 -0.82 6.48 -17.15
C PHE A 257 -2.04 7.17 -16.56
N THR A 258 -2.51 8.23 -17.22
CA THR A 258 -3.57 9.12 -16.69
C THR A 258 -4.81 9.20 -17.57
N LYS A 259 -4.83 8.54 -18.73
CA LYS A 259 -5.99 8.53 -19.63
C LYS A 259 -6.70 7.18 -19.56
N GLU A 260 -8.03 7.22 -19.53
CA GLU A 260 -8.90 6.04 -19.52
C GLU A 260 -8.54 5.03 -18.42
N CYS A 261 -8.10 5.56 -17.25
CA CYS A 261 -7.78 4.71 -16.11
C CYS A 261 -9.00 3.89 -15.68
N SER A 262 -8.77 2.61 -15.46
CA SER A 262 -9.86 1.69 -15.11
C SER A 262 -10.36 1.93 -13.66
N GLY A 263 -11.65 1.66 -13.42
CA GLY A 263 -12.23 1.72 -12.07
C GLY A 263 -12.61 3.12 -11.55
N ILE A 264 -12.56 4.16 -12.38
CA ILE A 264 -12.95 5.54 -12.02
C ILE A 264 -14.41 5.79 -12.35
N THR A 265 -14.92 5.17 -13.41
CA THR A 265 -16.28 5.38 -13.92
C THR A 265 -17.06 4.07 -13.94
N GLY A 266 -18.42 4.19 -13.92
CA GLY A 266 -19.35 3.07 -14.00
C GLY A 266 -19.92 2.66 -12.62
N ALA A 267 -20.89 1.73 -12.66
CA ALA A 267 -21.66 1.28 -11.48
C ALA A 267 -20.80 0.57 -10.40
N LYS A 268 -19.55 0.28 -10.70
CA LYS A 268 -18.59 -0.35 -9.78
C LYS A 268 -17.28 0.44 -9.72
N ALA A 269 -17.40 1.78 -9.72
CA ALA A 269 -16.23 2.63 -9.50
C ALA A 269 -15.57 2.29 -8.16
N ILE A 270 -14.26 2.09 -8.18
CA ILE A 270 -13.44 1.77 -6.99
C ILE A 270 -12.67 3.01 -6.54
N ILE A 271 -12.47 3.96 -7.46
CA ILE A 271 -11.71 5.18 -7.25
C ILE A 271 -12.66 6.36 -7.38
N ASP A 272 -12.60 7.27 -6.43
CA ASP A 272 -13.37 8.51 -6.47
C ASP A 272 -12.87 9.39 -7.63
N LYS A 273 -13.81 9.82 -8.48
CA LYS A 273 -13.51 10.58 -9.69
C LYS A 273 -12.89 11.95 -9.37
N GLU A 274 -13.40 12.63 -8.35
CA GLU A 274 -12.93 13.97 -7.99
C GLU A 274 -11.51 13.91 -7.42
N ILE A 275 -11.23 12.93 -6.57
CA ILE A 275 -9.89 12.68 -6.03
C ILE A 275 -8.92 12.33 -7.15
N HIS A 276 -9.34 11.49 -8.10
CA HIS A 276 -8.53 11.13 -9.27
C HIS A 276 -8.18 12.36 -10.12
N GLU A 277 -9.15 13.21 -10.47
CA GLU A 277 -8.91 14.39 -11.30
C GLU A 277 -8.01 15.42 -10.59
N LYS A 278 -8.19 15.63 -9.29
CA LYS A 278 -7.28 16.46 -8.48
C LYS A 278 -5.87 15.88 -8.46
N SER A 279 -5.74 14.58 -8.24
CA SER A 279 -4.44 13.88 -8.26
C SER A 279 -3.75 14.02 -9.61
N LYS A 280 -4.49 13.85 -10.71
CA LYS A 280 -3.99 14.05 -12.07
C LYS A 280 -3.49 15.49 -12.29
N SER A 281 -4.27 16.48 -11.86
CA SER A 281 -3.92 17.89 -12.06
C SER A 281 -2.63 18.30 -11.36
N VAL A 282 -2.33 17.71 -10.21
CA VAL A 282 -1.08 17.90 -9.48
C VAL A 282 0.06 17.15 -10.17
N LEU A 283 -0.19 15.90 -10.55
CA LEU A 283 0.83 15.02 -11.12
C LEU A 283 1.35 15.50 -12.48
N LEU A 284 0.51 16.13 -13.30
CA LEU A 284 0.90 16.71 -14.60
C LEU A 284 1.96 17.81 -14.49
N LYS A 285 2.20 18.34 -13.29
CA LYS A 285 3.25 19.34 -13.04
C LYS A 285 4.59 18.73 -12.62
N VAL A 286 4.64 17.40 -12.52
CA VAL A 286 5.81 16.66 -12.03
C VAL A 286 6.41 15.87 -13.18
N ASP A 287 7.69 16.02 -13.45
CA ASP A 287 8.46 15.23 -14.41
C ASP A 287 9.89 15.03 -13.91
N GLY A 288 10.45 13.86 -14.11
CA GLY A 288 11.81 13.54 -13.72
C GLY A 288 11.99 13.06 -12.27
N ILE A 289 13.12 13.38 -11.67
CA ILE A 289 13.50 12.90 -10.34
C ILE A 289 12.63 13.56 -9.27
N ILE A 290 12.09 12.74 -8.39
CA ILE A 290 11.28 13.16 -7.25
C ILE A 290 12.05 12.89 -5.97
N SER A 291 12.11 13.89 -5.08
CA SER A 291 12.62 13.74 -3.70
C SER A 291 11.48 13.39 -2.73
N GLU A 292 11.81 12.83 -1.57
CA GLU A 292 10.83 12.55 -0.51
C GLU A 292 10.25 13.82 0.13
N VAL A 293 10.82 14.99 -0.15
CA VAL A 293 10.41 16.30 0.37
C VAL A 293 9.46 17.04 -0.58
N GLN A 294 9.32 16.59 -1.82
CA GLN A 294 8.41 17.15 -2.82
C GLN A 294 7.03 16.50 -2.80
#